data_43ba612dd03209c948947f3e2ca6598f
#
_entry.id   43ba612dd03209c948947f3e2ca6598f
#
_cell.length_a   1.000
_cell.length_b   1.000
_cell.length_c   1.000
_cell.angle_alpha   90.00
_cell.angle_beta   90.00
_cell.angle_gamma   90.00
#
_symmetry.space_group_name_H-M   'P 1'
#
loop_
_entity.id
_entity.type
_entity.pdbx_description
1 polymer ?
#
loop_
_entity_poly.entity_id
_entity_poly.type
_entity_poly.pdbx_seq_one_letter_code
_entity_poly.pdbx_strand_id
1 'polypeptide(L)'
;MSRRMARSKIKHKALFATFLGIALGAQAADQELLDILLQNGAITQAQYDSLLERETLVSEDILQEPSTEVSSTNAAVAAEVSRQIEAEFPVKASHVSSGFRLETRDENWRTDLQWRAQMRYTDPYRSDPRQLSAFNADEQSNFEARRLRMKIGGHGFQPWLQYYFEVDLQPSRDVDDSSSSASARVIDWRIDIAKWDWGGIRVGQWKVDLNRERVDSSGRQQFVERSIANRVFTIDRQVGIQLRGHLFEDTPADLRYFAGVFNGEGRGVNNTDDNLMYMGRLQWNFLGRDLSFRQTDVEYTDRPTGSLAIAGATHTGSCTRWSSSGCGNLDGFASPANAAADQYDISQVVQEFAFKYRGFSAQQELHRKRIKDTTTGVRSELTGGYVQAGYFFHNMFPAVPQPLELAVRYAYVDEPNASNLIFENEREELTIGANWFFNGHNSKLTLDYSRLKLDDALLGLDESENRLRFQWDVSF
;
A
#
# COMPACT_ATOMS: atom_id res chain seq x y z
N MET A 1 -3.37 54.79 18.08
CA MET A 1 -2.50 55.16 16.96
C MET A 1 -1.05 55.11 17.39
N SER A 2 -0.15 54.63 16.60
CA SER A 2 1.30 54.50 16.85
C SER A 2 1.76 53.29 17.67
N ARG A 3 1.94 52.14 16.95
CA ARG A 3 2.93 51.06 17.29
C ARG A 3 2.92 49.97 16.22
N ARG A 4 3.17 50.30 14.93
CA ARG A 4 3.24 49.32 13.85
C ARG A 4 4.27 49.63 12.76
N MET A 5 5.45 50.19 13.08
CA MET A 5 6.50 50.42 12.07
C MET A 5 7.94 50.22 12.57
N ALA A 6 8.19 49.29 13.49
CA ALA A 6 9.57 49.04 13.96
C ALA A 6 10.07 47.60 13.83
N ARG A 7 9.32 46.69 13.20
CA ARG A 7 9.74 45.24 13.11
C ARG A 7 10.30 44.77 11.79
N SER A 8 10.34 45.57 10.72
CA SER A 8 10.77 45.13 9.39
C SER A 8 12.28 45.35 9.07
N LYS A 9 13.00 46.17 9.84
CA LYS A 9 14.41 46.49 9.53
C LYS A 9 15.46 45.64 10.26
N ILE A 10 15.03 44.85 11.25
CA ILE A 10 15.98 44.02 12.05
C ILE A 10 16.19 42.65 11.44
N LYS A 11 15.25 42.13 10.64
CA LYS A 11 15.38 40.78 10.05
C LYS A 11 16.41 40.68 8.90
N HIS A 12 16.72 41.76 8.19
CA HIS A 12 17.67 41.72 7.09
C HIS A 12 19.13 41.85 7.52
N LYS A 13 19.41 42.48 8.67
CA LYS A 13 20.80 42.56 9.19
C LYS A 13 21.25 41.28 9.92
N ALA A 14 20.31 40.53 10.51
CA ALA A 14 20.62 39.24 11.14
C ALA A 14 20.93 38.13 10.10
N LEU A 15 20.28 38.16 8.93
CA LEU A 15 20.52 37.18 7.88
C LEU A 15 21.89 37.37 7.20
N PHE A 16 22.36 38.60 7.06
CA PHE A 16 23.67 38.90 6.47
C PHE A 16 24.82 38.56 7.44
N ALA A 17 24.64 38.73 8.74
CA ALA A 17 25.64 38.33 9.74
C ALA A 17 25.75 36.81 9.89
N THR A 18 24.69 36.06 9.68
CA THR A 18 24.70 34.60 9.75
C THR A 18 25.39 33.98 8.53
N PHE A 19 25.28 34.56 7.34
CA PHE A 19 26.00 34.08 6.16
C PHE A 19 27.51 34.40 6.22
N LEU A 20 27.90 35.52 6.78
CA LEU A 20 29.33 35.85 6.96
C LEU A 20 29.96 34.98 8.05
N GLY A 21 29.24 34.62 9.10
CA GLY A 21 29.71 33.72 10.16
C GLY A 21 29.90 32.26 9.72
N ILE A 22 29.07 31.79 8.73
CA ILE A 22 29.21 30.45 8.16
C ILE A 22 30.42 30.35 7.24
N ALA A 23 30.73 31.40 6.46
CA ALA A 23 31.92 31.43 5.60
C ALA A 23 33.24 31.48 6.39
N LEU A 24 33.29 32.25 7.46
CA LEU A 24 34.43 32.30 8.36
C LEU A 24 34.61 31.01 9.20
N GLY A 25 33.54 30.33 9.56
CA GLY A 25 33.57 29.07 10.26
C GLY A 25 34.04 27.89 9.37
N ALA A 26 33.76 27.92 8.10
CA ALA A 26 34.20 26.90 7.15
C ALA A 26 35.71 26.99 6.89
N GLN A 27 36.28 28.18 6.72
CA GLN A 27 37.72 28.36 6.52
C GLN A 27 38.54 27.95 7.76
N ALA A 28 38.06 28.25 8.96
CA ALA A 28 38.75 27.83 10.19
C ALA A 28 38.71 26.32 10.39
N ALA A 29 37.64 25.67 9.98
CA ALA A 29 37.49 24.20 10.07
C ALA A 29 38.39 23.46 9.06
N ASP A 30 38.64 24.02 7.88
CA ASP A 30 39.50 23.42 6.86
C ASP A 30 40.96 23.51 7.27
N GLN A 31 41.44 24.61 7.87
CA GLN A 31 42.79 24.75 8.33
C GLN A 31 43.09 23.87 9.56
N GLU A 32 42.15 23.75 10.49
CA GLU A 32 42.24 22.86 11.64
C GLU A 32 42.30 21.37 11.21
N LEU A 33 41.57 21.02 10.15
CA LEU A 33 41.60 19.68 9.56
C LEU A 33 42.96 19.37 8.91
N LEU A 34 43.56 20.33 8.19
CA LEU A 34 44.87 20.19 7.58
C LEU A 34 45.97 20.00 8.66
N ASP A 35 45.89 20.75 9.76
CA ASP A 35 46.80 20.61 10.90
C ASP A 35 46.71 19.23 11.57
N ILE A 36 45.49 18.71 11.72
CA ILE A 36 45.27 17.37 12.27
C ILE A 36 45.84 16.29 11.32
N LEU A 37 45.66 16.44 10.03
CA LEU A 37 46.16 15.48 9.04
C LEU A 37 47.70 15.46 9.00
N LEU A 38 48.36 16.63 9.16
CA LEU A 38 49.80 16.72 9.26
C LEU A 38 50.32 16.10 10.56
N GLN A 39 49.69 16.40 11.71
CA GLN A 39 50.07 15.84 13.02
C GLN A 39 49.93 14.31 13.06
N ASN A 40 48.93 13.76 12.36
CA ASN A 40 48.72 12.31 12.32
C ASN A 40 49.57 11.61 11.26
N GLY A 41 50.42 12.33 10.53
CA GLY A 41 51.26 11.78 9.47
C GLY A 41 50.49 11.30 8.23
N ALA A 42 49.24 11.71 8.09
CA ALA A 42 48.37 11.37 6.93
C ALA A 42 48.76 12.17 5.68
N ILE A 43 49.37 13.35 5.85
CA ILE A 43 49.99 14.16 4.78
C ILE A 43 51.39 14.57 5.19
N THR A 44 52.25 14.81 4.18
CA THR A 44 53.61 15.32 4.39
C THR A 44 53.59 16.84 4.47
N GLN A 45 54.66 17.45 5.06
CA GLN A 45 54.80 18.91 5.11
C GLN A 45 54.68 19.55 3.70
N ALA A 46 55.30 18.95 2.70
CA ALA A 46 55.22 19.44 1.31
C ALA A 46 53.81 19.42 0.74
N GLN A 47 52.98 18.42 1.11
CA GLN A 47 51.57 18.36 0.73
C GLN A 47 50.73 19.39 1.48
N TYR A 48 51.01 19.60 2.76
CA TYR A 48 50.39 20.64 3.58
C TYR A 48 50.61 22.04 2.97
N ASP A 49 51.88 22.37 2.70
CA ASP A 49 52.28 23.67 2.13
C ASP A 49 51.63 23.90 0.75
N SER A 50 51.59 22.86 -0.06
CA SER A 50 50.95 22.91 -1.41
C SER A 50 49.43 23.11 -1.32
N LEU A 51 48.77 22.61 -0.29
CA LEU A 51 47.32 22.80 -0.08
C LEU A 51 47.01 24.21 0.41
N LEU A 52 47.85 24.75 1.33
CA LEU A 52 47.77 26.13 1.81
C LEU A 52 48.01 27.15 0.71
N GLU A 53 48.99 26.91 -0.18
CA GLU A 53 49.29 27.77 -1.34
C GLU A 53 48.12 27.80 -2.32
N ARG A 54 47.41 26.67 -2.52
CA ARG A 54 46.22 26.60 -3.34
C ARG A 54 45.05 27.36 -2.70
N GLU A 55 44.88 27.33 -1.42
CA GLU A 55 43.80 28.02 -0.70
C GLU A 55 43.99 29.55 -0.76
N THR A 56 45.25 30.03 -0.66
CA THR A 56 45.56 31.45 -0.82
C THR A 56 45.34 31.95 -2.23
N LEU A 57 45.66 31.17 -3.25
CA LEU A 57 45.43 31.53 -4.66
C LEU A 57 43.93 31.58 -4.98
N VAL A 58 43.11 30.69 -4.40
CA VAL A 58 41.65 30.71 -4.55
C VAL A 58 41.01 31.92 -3.87
N SER A 59 41.61 32.39 -2.73
CA SER A 59 41.09 33.55 -1.98
C SER A 59 41.37 34.89 -2.72
N GLU A 60 42.46 35.01 -3.48
CA GLU A 60 42.77 36.21 -4.26
C GLU A 60 41.92 36.31 -5.58
N ASP A 61 41.52 35.15 -6.17
CA ASP A 61 40.74 35.11 -7.40
C ASP A 61 39.24 35.41 -7.17
N ILE A 62 38.74 35.29 -5.93
CA ILE A 62 37.32 35.58 -5.59
C ILE A 62 37.01 37.09 -5.61
N LEU A 63 38.03 37.96 -5.62
CA LEU A 63 37.84 39.41 -5.64
C LEU A 63 37.81 40.04 -7.07
N GLN A 64 37.99 39.23 -8.10
CA GLN A 64 37.78 39.67 -9.51
C GLN A 64 36.44 39.14 -10.04
N GLU A 65 35.67 39.98 -10.73
CA GLU A 65 34.45 39.57 -11.41
C GLU A 65 34.69 38.36 -12.30
N PRO A 66 33.82 37.31 -12.25
CA PRO A 66 34.08 36.08 -12.99
C PRO A 66 34.09 36.32 -14.52
N SER A 67 35.27 36.24 -15.12
CA SER A 67 35.41 36.22 -16.56
C SER A 67 34.71 34.95 -17.12
N THR A 68 34.13 35.06 -18.30
CA THR A 68 33.39 33.99 -18.99
C THR A 68 34.24 32.70 -19.14
N GLU A 69 35.55 32.79 -19.14
CA GLU A 69 36.48 31.66 -19.22
C GLU A 69 36.57 30.81 -17.95
N VAL A 70 36.49 31.42 -16.76
CA VAL A 70 36.49 30.65 -15.46
C VAL A 70 35.20 29.86 -15.32
N SER A 71 34.08 30.40 -15.78
CA SER A 71 32.79 29.68 -15.78
C SER A 71 32.81 28.43 -16.70
N SER A 72 33.48 28.54 -17.86
CA SER A 72 33.61 27.43 -18.82
C SER A 72 34.55 26.31 -18.30
N THR A 73 35.62 26.71 -17.63
CA THR A 73 36.60 25.77 -17.04
C THR A 73 36.01 25.03 -15.87
N ASN A 74 35.26 25.69 -14.99
CA ASN A 74 34.56 25.05 -13.88
C ASN A 74 33.48 24.09 -14.36
N ALA A 75 32.76 24.45 -15.42
CA ALA A 75 31.76 23.57 -16.04
C ALA A 75 32.43 22.33 -16.68
N ALA A 76 33.60 22.49 -17.33
CA ALA A 76 34.35 21.38 -17.91
C ALA A 76 34.93 20.44 -16.84
N VAL A 77 35.46 20.99 -15.76
CA VAL A 77 35.95 20.20 -14.62
C VAL A 77 34.79 19.46 -13.92
N ALA A 78 33.67 20.11 -13.69
CA ALA A 78 32.48 19.48 -13.13
C ALA A 78 31.94 18.36 -14.03
N ALA A 79 31.97 18.54 -15.34
CA ALA A 79 31.58 17.53 -16.32
C ALA A 79 32.54 16.31 -16.31
N GLU A 80 33.85 16.57 -16.19
CA GLU A 80 34.85 15.49 -16.14
C GLU A 80 34.79 14.73 -14.83
N VAL A 81 34.64 15.40 -13.67
CA VAL A 81 34.42 14.77 -12.36
C VAL A 81 33.12 13.95 -12.39
N SER A 82 32.05 14.50 -12.97
CA SER A 82 30.80 13.76 -13.14
C SER A 82 31.00 12.51 -14.00
N ARG A 83 31.76 12.61 -15.09
CA ARG A 83 32.07 11.48 -15.96
C ARG A 83 32.90 10.40 -15.27
N GLN A 84 33.88 10.79 -14.44
CA GLN A 84 34.69 9.86 -13.66
C GLN A 84 33.87 9.17 -12.59
N ILE A 85 33.02 9.89 -11.84
CA ILE A 85 32.07 9.31 -10.88
C ILE A 85 31.10 8.37 -11.64
N GLU A 86 30.68 8.77 -12.82
CA GLU A 86 29.81 7.95 -13.67
C GLU A 86 30.47 6.64 -14.13
N ALA A 87 31.73 6.64 -14.45
CA ALA A 87 32.47 5.44 -14.83
C ALA A 87 32.76 4.52 -13.63
N GLU A 88 33.02 5.09 -12.45
CA GLU A 88 33.36 4.36 -11.24
C GLU A 88 32.12 3.77 -10.55
N PHE A 89 30.98 4.44 -10.63
CA PHE A 89 29.71 4.00 -10.04
C PHE A 89 28.62 3.78 -11.10
N PRO A 90 28.50 2.57 -11.64
CA PRO A 90 27.53 2.25 -12.69
C PRO A 90 26.08 2.27 -12.21
N VAL A 91 25.85 2.36 -10.90
CA VAL A 91 24.52 2.36 -10.28
C VAL A 91 24.25 3.71 -9.62
N LYS A 92 23.11 4.29 -9.92
CA LYS A 92 22.57 5.52 -9.33
C LYS A 92 21.68 5.14 -8.15
N ALA A 93 22.00 5.65 -6.97
CA ALA A 93 21.15 5.51 -5.79
C ALA A 93 20.36 6.80 -5.57
N SER A 94 19.06 6.66 -5.28
CA SER A 94 18.18 7.79 -4.97
C SER A 94 17.13 7.40 -3.93
N HIS A 95 16.65 8.39 -3.17
CA HIS A 95 15.51 8.21 -2.29
C HIS A 95 14.23 8.48 -3.07
N VAL A 96 13.26 7.57 -2.99
CA VAL A 96 11.91 7.73 -3.55
C VAL A 96 10.89 7.82 -2.41
N SER A 97 9.70 8.25 -2.69
CA SER A 97 8.68 8.61 -1.69
C SER A 97 8.48 7.62 -0.53
N SER A 98 8.84 6.36 -0.70
CA SER A 98 8.63 5.30 0.30
C SER A 98 9.79 4.30 0.36
N GLY A 99 11.02 4.72 0.04
CA GLY A 99 12.18 3.84 0.10
C GLY A 99 13.35 4.29 -0.76
N PHE A 100 14.18 3.34 -1.14
CA PHE A 100 15.38 3.58 -1.93
C PHE A 100 15.26 2.95 -3.31
N ARG A 101 15.77 3.66 -4.31
CA ARG A 101 15.90 3.20 -5.69
C ARG A 101 17.36 3.04 -6.04
N LEU A 102 17.69 1.89 -6.61
CA LEU A 102 18.94 1.61 -7.29
C LEU A 102 18.63 1.42 -8.77
N GLU A 103 19.31 2.15 -9.65
CA GLU A 103 19.03 2.14 -11.09
C GLU A 103 20.34 2.21 -11.87
N THR A 104 20.50 1.35 -12.88
CA THR A 104 21.65 1.45 -13.80
C THR A 104 21.49 2.68 -14.70
N ARG A 105 22.60 3.22 -15.19
CA ARG A 105 22.59 4.45 -15.98
C ARG A 105 21.94 4.29 -17.35
N ASP A 106 21.96 3.06 -17.87
CA ASP A 106 21.27 2.68 -19.11
C ASP A 106 19.77 2.43 -18.92
N GLU A 107 19.26 2.61 -17.66
CA GLU A 107 17.87 2.42 -17.28
C GLU A 107 17.31 1.01 -17.55
N ASN A 108 18.17 0.03 -17.86
CA ASN A 108 17.75 -1.36 -18.11
C ASN A 108 17.48 -2.15 -16.83
N TRP A 109 18.05 -1.71 -15.70
CA TRP A 109 17.87 -2.36 -14.40
C TRP A 109 17.48 -1.33 -13.35
N ARG A 110 16.40 -1.61 -12.64
CA ARG A 110 15.93 -0.82 -11.50
C ARG A 110 15.46 -1.74 -10.39
N THR A 111 15.82 -1.37 -9.15
CA THR A 111 15.33 -2.02 -7.93
C THR A 111 14.89 -0.95 -6.95
N ASP A 112 13.61 -1.00 -6.57
CA ASP A 112 13.03 -0.19 -5.50
C ASP A 112 12.91 -1.05 -4.23
N LEU A 113 13.47 -0.59 -3.12
CA LEU A 113 13.43 -1.23 -1.82
C LEU A 113 12.53 -0.41 -0.88
N GLN A 114 11.59 -1.07 -0.24
CA GLN A 114 10.66 -0.45 0.71
C GLN A 114 10.47 -1.32 1.95
N TRP A 115 10.45 -0.68 3.10
CA TRP A 115 10.07 -1.27 4.38
C TRP A 115 8.75 -0.70 4.85
N ARG A 116 7.91 -1.52 5.48
CA ARG A 116 6.66 -1.07 6.08
C ARG A 116 6.41 -1.77 7.40
N ALA A 117 6.04 -0.96 8.41
CA ALA A 117 5.55 -1.43 9.70
C ALA A 117 4.14 -0.91 9.96
N GLN A 118 3.29 -1.74 10.58
CA GLN A 118 1.98 -1.37 11.09
C GLN A 118 1.93 -1.78 12.56
N MET A 119 1.90 -0.79 13.45
CA MET A 119 1.74 -0.98 14.89
C MET A 119 0.29 -0.70 15.23
N ARG A 120 -0.35 -1.60 15.96
CA ARG A 120 -1.79 -1.55 16.22
C ARG A 120 -2.11 -1.81 17.68
N TYR A 121 -3.10 -1.08 18.19
CA TYR A 121 -3.89 -1.40 19.36
C TYR A 121 -5.29 -1.79 18.92
N THR A 122 -5.87 -2.82 19.55
CA THR A 122 -7.25 -3.30 19.29
C THR A 122 -7.90 -3.66 20.61
N ASP A 123 -9.14 -3.24 20.80
CA ASP A 123 -9.98 -3.52 21.97
C ASP A 123 -11.44 -3.66 21.54
N PRO A 124 -12.09 -4.81 21.71
CA PRO A 124 -11.53 -6.11 22.11
C PRO A 124 -10.71 -6.77 20.98
N TYR A 125 -9.68 -7.52 21.34
CA TYR A 125 -8.72 -8.10 20.38
C TYR A 125 -9.15 -9.44 19.80
N ARG A 126 -9.62 -10.37 20.66
CA ARG A 126 -9.92 -11.74 20.24
C ARG A 126 -11.25 -11.88 19.50
N SER A 127 -12.16 -10.95 19.73
CA SER A 127 -13.39 -10.92 18.97
C SER A 127 -13.12 -10.61 17.49
N ASP A 128 -13.64 -11.44 16.61
CA ASP A 128 -13.55 -11.25 15.16
C ASP A 128 -14.94 -11.34 14.52
N PRO A 129 -15.60 -10.22 14.24
CA PRO A 129 -16.95 -10.19 13.66
C PRO A 129 -17.02 -10.75 12.24
N ARG A 130 -15.86 -11.07 11.68
CA ARG A 130 -15.77 -11.77 10.39
C ARG A 130 -15.98 -13.28 10.52
N GLN A 131 -16.05 -13.81 11.75
CA GLN A 131 -16.31 -15.23 12.07
C GLN A 131 -17.36 -15.31 13.16
N LEU A 132 -18.36 -16.19 12.98
CA LEU A 132 -19.39 -16.42 13.99
C LEU A 132 -18.81 -16.93 15.30
N SER A 133 -17.93 -17.92 15.21
CA SER A 133 -17.32 -18.57 16.38
C SER A 133 -16.42 -17.66 17.23
N ALA A 134 -16.05 -16.51 16.70
CA ALA A 134 -15.19 -15.52 17.36
C ALA A 134 -15.92 -14.22 17.69
N PHE A 135 -17.23 -14.15 17.47
CA PHE A 135 -18.04 -12.99 17.85
C PHE A 135 -18.21 -12.96 19.37
N ASN A 136 -17.95 -11.79 19.99
CA ASN A 136 -18.03 -11.61 21.45
C ASN A 136 -17.13 -12.56 22.28
N ALA A 137 -16.02 -13.04 21.71
CA ALA A 137 -15.25 -14.13 22.28
C ALA A 137 -14.51 -13.75 23.57
N ASP A 138 -13.93 -12.54 23.68
CA ASP A 138 -13.18 -12.09 24.87
C ASP A 138 -12.92 -10.57 24.84
N GLU A 139 -12.96 -9.95 26.02
CA GLU A 139 -12.70 -8.51 26.25
C GLU A 139 -11.21 -8.19 26.48
N GLN A 140 -10.30 -8.80 25.73
CA GLN A 140 -8.87 -8.49 25.87
C GLN A 140 -8.45 -7.38 24.93
N SER A 141 -7.68 -6.42 25.45
CA SER A 141 -7.00 -5.44 24.61
C SER A 141 -5.59 -5.90 24.24
N ASN A 142 -5.09 -5.53 23.06
CA ASN A 142 -3.79 -5.95 22.61
C ASN A 142 -3.05 -4.90 21.77
N PHE A 143 -1.72 -4.84 21.98
CA PHE A 143 -0.80 -4.17 21.08
C PHE A 143 -0.07 -5.19 20.23
N GLU A 144 -0.04 -4.97 18.92
CA GLU A 144 0.64 -5.88 17.99
C GLU A 144 1.40 -5.13 16.89
N ALA A 145 2.49 -5.72 16.43
CA ALA A 145 3.07 -5.38 15.13
C ALA A 145 2.25 -6.11 14.05
N ARG A 146 1.20 -5.48 13.55
CA ARG A 146 0.23 -6.13 12.65
C ARG A 146 0.84 -6.60 11.36
N ARG A 147 1.80 -5.85 10.79
CA ARG A 147 2.56 -6.22 9.59
C ARG A 147 3.95 -5.61 9.64
N LEU A 148 4.94 -6.43 9.35
CA LEU A 148 6.32 -6.01 9.12
C LEU A 148 6.71 -6.53 7.73
N ARG A 149 6.86 -5.63 6.75
CA ARG A 149 7.00 -6.05 5.36
C ARG A 149 8.19 -5.41 4.68
N MET A 150 8.89 -6.22 3.92
CA MET A 150 9.88 -5.79 2.95
C MET A 150 9.32 -5.99 1.56
N LYS A 151 9.49 -5.00 0.70
CA LYS A 151 9.07 -5.02 -0.70
C LYS A 151 10.27 -4.71 -1.57
N ILE A 152 10.40 -5.47 -2.64
CA ILE A 152 11.43 -5.32 -3.66
C ILE A 152 10.71 -5.35 -5.00
N GLY A 153 10.87 -4.31 -5.80
CA GLY A 153 10.25 -4.25 -7.12
C GLY A 153 11.08 -3.42 -8.08
N GLY A 154 10.83 -3.58 -9.35
CA GLY A 154 11.56 -2.86 -10.38
C GLY A 154 11.42 -3.50 -11.74
N HIS A 155 12.45 -3.37 -12.57
CA HIS A 155 12.55 -4.04 -13.86
C HIS A 155 13.98 -4.53 -14.12
N GLY A 156 14.14 -5.48 -15.02
CA GLY A 156 15.44 -5.98 -15.44
C GLY A 156 15.46 -6.28 -16.93
N PHE A 157 16.64 -6.18 -17.56
CA PHE A 157 16.90 -6.31 -18.98
C PHE A 157 16.27 -5.21 -19.83
N GLN A 158 15.00 -4.88 -19.57
CA GLN A 158 14.23 -3.85 -20.26
C GLN A 158 13.16 -3.27 -19.32
N PRO A 159 12.76 -2.00 -19.45
CA PRO A 159 11.74 -1.38 -18.57
C PRO A 159 10.36 -2.05 -18.59
N TRP A 160 10.02 -2.76 -19.68
CA TRP A 160 8.76 -3.48 -19.81
C TRP A 160 8.74 -4.85 -19.10
N LEU A 161 9.90 -5.42 -18.68
CA LEU A 161 9.98 -6.66 -17.91
C LEU A 161 10.13 -6.34 -16.44
N GLN A 162 9.01 -6.24 -15.74
CA GLN A 162 8.94 -5.80 -14.36
C GLN A 162 8.84 -7.00 -13.42
N TYR A 163 9.37 -6.83 -12.20
CA TYR A 163 9.27 -7.83 -11.14
C TYR A 163 8.84 -7.20 -9.82
N TYR A 164 8.25 -8.01 -8.94
CA TYR A 164 7.86 -7.58 -7.62
C TYR A 164 7.86 -8.74 -6.64
N PHE A 165 8.42 -8.49 -5.44
CA PHE A 165 8.41 -9.39 -4.29
C PHE A 165 7.94 -8.65 -3.06
N GLU A 166 7.15 -9.32 -2.22
CA GLU A 166 6.77 -8.82 -0.90
C GLU A 166 6.90 -9.96 0.12
N VAL A 167 7.67 -9.71 1.17
CA VAL A 167 7.90 -10.63 2.29
C VAL A 167 7.25 -10.06 3.53
N ASP A 168 6.43 -10.85 4.22
CA ASP A 168 5.92 -10.54 5.55
C ASP A 168 6.82 -11.19 6.60
N LEU A 169 7.49 -10.35 7.39
CA LEU A 169 8.43 -10.76 8.43
C LEU A 169 7.71 -10.99 9.78
N GLN A 170 6.42 -10.68 9.85
CA GLN A 170 5.63 -10.90 11.04
C GLN A 170 5.31 -12.38 11.19
N PRO A 171 5.70 -13.03 12.29
CA PRO A 171 5.35 -14.42 12.58
C PRO A 171 3.83 -14.58 12.73
N SER A 172 3.36 -15.82 12.71
CA SER A 172 1.96 -16.14 12.95
C SER A 172 1.49 -15.52 14.28
N ARG A 173 0.24 -15.07 14.29
CA ARG A 173 -0.35 -14.33 15.41
C ARG A 173 -1.31 -15.14 16.24
N ASP A 174 -1.60 -16.35 15.81
CA ASP A 174 -2.52 -17.22 16.53
C ASP A 174 -1.80 -17.73 17.78
N VAL A 175 -2.24 -17.26 18.93
CA VAL A 175 -1.66 -17.58 20.24
C VAL A 175 -1.82 -19.08 20.58
N ASP A 176 -2.81 -19.71 19.95
CA ASP A 176 -3.15 -21.12 20.18
C ASP A 176 -2.45 -22.07 19.19
N ASP A 177 -1.72 -21.56 18.20
CA ASP A 177 -0.97 -22.39 17.27
C ASP A 177 0.44 -22.66 17.81
N SER A 178 0.56 -23.70 18.62
CA SER A 178 1.85 -24.22 19.12
C SER A 178 2.78 -24.70 17.99
N SER A 179 2.30 -24.78 16.74
CA SER A 179 3.05 -25.15 15.53
C SER A 179 3.56 -23.94 14.76
N SER A 180 3.27 -22.72 15.18
CA SER A 180 3.67 -21.51 14.48
C SER A 180 5.20 -21.32 14.51
N SER A 181 5.88 -21.88 13.53
CA SER A 181 7.26 -21.48 13.26
C SER A 181 7.27 -20.00 12.85
N ALA A 182 7.99 -19.19 13.63
CA ALA A 182 8.23 -17.78 13.34
C ALA A 182 9.06 -17.64 12.05
N SER A 183 8.47 -17.89 10.88
CA SER A 183 9.18 -17.83 9.60
C SER A 183 8.66 -16.68 8.75
N ALA A 184 9.59 -15.97 8.12
CA ALA A 184 9.28 -14.99 7.09
C ALA A 184 8.51 -15.68 5.95
N ARG A 185 7.48 -15.00 5.44
CA ARG A 185 6.62 -15.55 4.37
C ARG A 185 6.65 -14.68 3.13
N VAL A 186 7.00 -15.28 1.99
CA VAL A 186 6.80 -14.63 0.69
C VAL A 186 5.30 -14.56 0.44
N ILE A 187 4.76 -13.34 0.33
CA ILE A 187 3.33 -13.14 0.12
C ILE A 187 2.97 -12.73 -1.30
N ASP A 188 3.82 -11.97 -1.98
CA ASP A 188 3.70 -11.69 -3.42
C ASP A 188 5.03 -11.99 -4.12
N TRP A 189 4.95 -12.59 -5.28
CA TRP A 189 6.05 -12.70 -6.23
C TRP A 189 5.44 -12.74 -7.63
N ARG A 190 5.89 -11.84 -8.51
CA ARG A 190 5.33 -11.77 -9.86
C ARG A 190 6.29 -11.14 -10.84
N ILE A 191 6.05 -11.48 -12.09
CA ILE A 191 6.67 -10.87 -13.26
C ILE A 191 5.55 -10.24 -14.08
N ASP A 192 5.70 -8.98 -14.46
CA ASP A 192 4.79 -8.26 -15.33
C ASP A 192 5.51 -7.99 -16.67
N ILE A 193 4.93 -8.46 -17.77
CA ILE A 193 5.36 -8.19 -19.15
C ILE A 193 4.49 -7.06 -19.68
N ALA A 194 4.93 -5.80 -19.49
CA ALA A 194 4.19 -4.59 -19.84
C ALA A 194 4.72 -3.97 -21.14
N LYS A 195 4.76 -4.78 -22.21
CA LYS A 195 5.39 -4.41 -23.48
C LYS A 195 4.46 -3.68 -24.46
N TRP A 196 3.16 -3.89 -24.32
CA TRP A 196 2.17 -3.40 -25.30
C TRP A 196 1.36 -2.25 -24.69
N ASP A 197 1.08 -1.24 -25.46
CA ASP A 197 0.32 -0.05 -25.02
C ASP A 197 -1.10 -0.41 -24.59
N TRP A 198 -1.70 -1.43 -25.23
CA TRP A 198 -3.05 -1.91 -24.90
C TRP A 198 -3.10 -2.79 -23.67
N GLY A 199 -1.94 -3.36 -23.20
CA GLY A 199 -1.92 -4.23 -22.05
C GLY A 199 -0.65 -5.01 -21.81
N GLY A 200 -0.70 -5.95 -20.86
CA GLY A 200 0.41 -6.78 -20.46
C GLY A 200 -0.03 -8.10 -19.83
N ILE A 201 0.94 -8.96 -19.59
CA ILE A 201 0.74 -10.27 -18.96
C ILE A 201 1.43 -10.26 -17.60
N ARG A 202 0.72 -10.71 -16.58
CA ARG A 202 1.26 -10.94 -15.24
C ARG A 202 1.29 -12.43 -14.95
N VAL A 203 2.40 -12.92 -14.40
CA VAL A 203 2.61 -14.32 -13.99
C VAL A 203 3.17 -14.34 -12.56
N GLY A 204 2.74 -15.28 -11.74
CA GLY A 204 3.24 -15.49 -10.39
C GLY A 204 2.14 -15.55 -9.35
N GLN A 205 2.38 -14.98 -8.16
CA GLN A 205 1.45 -14.94 -7.05
C GLN A 205 1.19 -13.49 -6.61
N TRP A 206 -0.08 -13.10 -6.60
CA TRP A 206 -0.51 -11.78 -6.14
C TRP A 206 -1.98 -11.82 -5.71
N LYS A 207 -2.47 -10.74 -5.07
CA LYS A 207 -3.90 -10.57 -4.81
C LYS A 207 -4.65 -10.48 -6.12
N VAL A 208 -5.58 -11.39 -6.35
CA VAL A 208 -6.42 -11.41 -7.56
C VAL A 208 -7.17 -10.07 -7.69
N ASP A 209 -7.13 -9.48 -8.88
CA ASP A 209 -7.73 -8.17 -9.16
C ASP A 209 -9.28 -8.24 -9.27
N LEU A 210 -9.93 -8.98 -8.36
CA LEU A 210 -11.38 -9.17 -8.36
C LEU A 210 -12.11 -7.95 -7.82
N ASN A 211 -11.79 -7.52 -6.59
CA ASN A 211 -12.50 -6.45 -5.90
C ASN A 211 -11.56 -5.35 -5.39
N ARG A 212 -12.00 -4.11 -5.47
CA ARG A 212 -11.25 -2.89 -5.16
C ARG A 212 -10.67 -2.88 -3.75
N GLU A 213 -11.50 -3.19 -2.74
CA GLU A 213 -11.08 -3.15 -1.34
C GLU A 213 -9.91 -4.10 -1.07
N ARG A 214 -9.91 -5.28 -1.71
CA ARG A 214 -8.83 -6.25 -1.50
C ARG A 214 -7.55 -5.87 -2.20
N VAL A 215 -7.63 -5.41 -3.44
CA VAL A 215 -6.47 -5.05 -4.26
C VAL A 215 -5.68 -3.93 -3.62
N ASP A 216 -6.35 -2.92 -3.06
CA ASP A 216 -5.66 -1.82 -2.39
C ASP A 216 -4.77 -2.31 -1.24
N SER A 217 -3.64 -1.65 -1.09
CA SER A 217 -2.65 -1.99 -0.06
C SER A 217 -3.24 -1.81 1.34
N SER A 218 -2.95 -2.76 2.25
CA SER A 218 -3.33 -2.62 3.65
C SER A 218 -2.73 -1.39 4.38
N GLY A 219 -1.68 -0.77 3.84
CA GLY A 219 -1.15 0.50 4.36
C GLY A 219 -1.81 1.74 3.76
N ARG A 220 -2.79 1.57 2.85
CA ARG A 220 -3.50 2.66 2.18
C ARG A 220 -5.00 2.63 2.44
N GLN A 221 -5.46 1.70 3.30
CA GLN A 221 -6.86 1.61 3.67
C GLN A 221 -7.32 2.87 4.42
N GLN A 222 -8.57 3.25 4.27
CA GLN A 222 -9.20 4.37 4.96
C GLN A 222 -9.54 4.05 6.42
N PHE A 223 -9.73 2.77 6.73
CA PHE A 223 -9.95 2.22 8.07
C PHE A 223 -8.81 1.27 8.46
N VAL A 224 -8.71 0.95 9.73
CA VAL A 224 -7.66 0.05 10.26
C VAL A 224 -7.72 -1.34 9.61
N GLU A 225 -8.91 -1.86 9.35
CA GLU A 225 -9.12 -3.11 8.59
C GLU A 225 -10.18 -2.93 7.51
N ARG A 226 -10.20 -3.87 6.57
CA ARG A 226 -11.23 -3.99 5.55
C ARG A 226 -12.58 -4.32 6.19
N SER A 227 -13.65 -4.09 5.44
CA SER A 227 -15.01 -4.40 5.86
C SER A 227 -15.21 -5.89 6.21
N ILE A 228 -16.27 -6.19 6.96
CA ILE A 228 -16.67 -7.58 7.24
C ILE A 228 -16.94 -8.37 5.95
N ALA A 229 -17.44 -7.72 4.90
CA ALA A 229 -17.69 -8.35 3.60
C ALA A 229 -16.41 -8.91 2.94
N ASN A 230 -15.25 -8.29 3.19
CA ASN A 230 -14.00 -8.72 2.57
C ASN A 230 -13.61 -10.18 2.89
N ARG A 231 -13.94 -10.70 4.08
CA ARG A 231 -13.60 -12.08 4.43
C ARG A 231 -14.37 -13.11 3.62
N VAL A 232 -15.64 -12.83 3.37
CA VAL A 232 -16.58 -13.77 2.72
C VAL A 232 -16.41 -13.77 1.21
N PHE A 233 -16.21 -12.57 0.63
CA PHE A 233 -16.32 -12.38 -0.83
C PHE A 233 -14.98 -12.16 -1.55
N THR A 234 -13.90 -11.86 -0.83
CA THR A 234 -12.64 -11.61 -1.51
C THR A 234 -11.97 -12.88 -2.00
N ILE A 235 -11.24 -12.76 -3.10
CA ILE A 235 -10.19 -13.71 -3.50
C ILE A 235 -8.85 -13.05 -3.18
N ASP A 236 -8.10 -13.63 -2.24
CA ASP A 236 -6.78 -13.13 -1.92
C ASP A 236 -5.73 -13.66 -2.92
N ARG A 237 -4.54 -13.87 -2.50
CA ARG A 237 -3.42 -14.27 -3.35
C ARG A 237 -3.60 -15.65 -3.95
N GLN A 238 -3.37 -15.72 -5.25
CA GLN A 238 -3.40 -16.95 -6.04
C GLN A 238 -2.15 -17.01 -6.93
N VAL A 239 -1.68 -18.21 -7.22
CA VAL A 239 -0.69 -18.47 -8.25
C VAL A 239 -1.40 -18.59 -9.59
N GLY A 240 -0.94 -17.88 -10.62
CA GLY A 240 -1.59 -17.92 -11.93
C GLY A 240 -1.00 -16.98 -12.96
N ILE A 241 -1.78 -16.77 -14.01
CA ILE A 241 -1.51 -15.88 -15.14
C ILE A 241 -2.68 -14.97 -15.39
N GLN A 242 -2.43 -13.70 -15.74
CA GLN A 242 -3.46 -12.72 -16.01
C GLN A 242 -3.06 -11.82 -17.17
N LEU A 243 -3.96 -11.66 -18.12
CA LEU A 243 -3.98 -10.58 -19.09
C LEU A 243 -4.63 -9.35 -18.45
N ARG A 244 -4.03 -8.18 -18.64
CA ARG A 244 -4.53 -6.92 -18.08
C ARG A 244 -4.17 -5.76 -18.98
N GLY A 245 -4.99 -4.74 -19.00
CA GLY A 245 -4.71 -3.57 -19.83
C GLY A 245 -5.61 -2.38 -19.55
N HIS A 246 -5.34 -1.33 -20.30
CA HIS A 246 -6.04 -0.06 -20.25
C HIS A 246 -6.27 0.39 -21.71
N LEU A 247 -7.51 0.67 -22.05
CA LEU A 247 -7.93 1.05 -23.40
C LEU A 247 -8.60 2.41 -23.34
N PHE A 248 -8.47 3.18 -24.40
CA PHE A 248 -9.16 4.47 -24.60
C PHE A 248 -8.88 5.47 -23.47
N GLU A 249 -7.65 5.48 -22.95
CA GLU A 249 -7.22 6.38 -21.88
C GLU A 249 -7.59 7.83 -22.19
N ASP A 250 -7.93 8.59 -21.14
CA ASP A 250 -8.30 10.01 -21.22
C ASP A 250 -9.53 10.31 -22.10
N THR A 251 -10.36 9.31 -22.39
CA THR A 251 -11.63 9.48 -23.13
C THR A 251 -12.82 9.04 -22.28
N PRO A 252 -14.06 9.43 -22.63
CA PRO A 252 -15.27 8.91 -21.96
C PRO A 252 -15.45 7.38 -22.05
N ALA A 253 -14.69 6.71 -22.93
CA ALA A 253 -14.67 5.26 -23.09
C ALA A 253 -13.52 4.58 -22.33
N ASP A 254 -12.80 5.30 -21.48
CA ASP A 254 -11.67 4.82 -20.69
C ASP A 254 -12.02 3.53 -19.95
N LEU A 255 -11.33 2.43 -20.27
CA LEU A 255 -11.67 1.08 -19.83
C LEU A 255 -10.44 0.30 -19.38
N ARG A 256 -10.42 -0.18 -18.15
CA ARG A 256 -9.47 -1.19 -17.67
C ARG A 256 -10.09 -2.58 -17.74
N TYR A 257 -9.31 -3.58 -18.14
CA TYR A 257 -9.72 -4.96 -18.17
C TYR A 257 -8.70 -5.89 -17.54
N PHE A 258 -9.21 -7.00 -16.99
CA PHE A 258 -8.42 -8.06 -16.37
C PHE A 258 -9.09 -9.40 -16.68
N ALA A 259 -8.29 -10.37 -17.13
CA ALA A 259 -8.75 -11.73 -17.36
C ALA A 259 -7.66 -12.70 -16.89
N GLY A 260 -7.96 -13.58 -15.94
CA GLY A 260 -6.95 -14.41 -15.30
C GLY A 260 -7.38 -15.84 -15.08
N VAL A 261 -6.38 -16.71 -15.03
CA VAL A 261 -6.49 -18.14 -14.71
C VAL A 261 -5.53 -18.44 -13.56
N PHE A 262 -6.03 -19.08 -12.51
CA PHE A 262 -5.30 -19.32 -11.27
C PHE A 262 -5.52 -20.74 -10.75
N ASN A 263 -4.64 -21.21 -9.85
CA ASN A 263 -4.80 -22.53 -9.22
C ASN A 263 -6.10 -22.64 -8.38
N GLY A 264 -6.51 -21.57 -7.69
CA GLY A 264 -7.69 -21.63 -6.82
C GLY A 264 -7.42 -22.05 -5.39
N GLU A 265 -6.25 -22.61 -5.07
CA GLU A 265 -5.90 -23.21 -3.78
C GLU A 265 -5.34 -22.19 -2.76
N GLY A 266 -5.22 -20.94 -3.13
CA GLY A 266 -4.67 -19.90 -2.27
C GLY A 266 -3.18 -19.70 -2.42
N ARG A 267 -2.60 -19.02 -1.45
CA ARG A 267 -1.22 -18.58 -1.49
C ARG A 267 -0.23 -19.73 -1.28
N GLY A 268 0.72 -19.90 -2.21
CA GLY A 268 1.84 -20.84 -2.07
C GLY A 268 1.45 -22.30 -2.14
N VAL A 269 0.25 -22.59 -2.65
CA VAL A 269 -0.26 -23.96 -2.77
C VAL A 269 -0.34 -24.34 -4.25
N ASN A 270 0.13 -25.54 -4.54
CA ASN A 270 -0.02 -26.12 -5.87
C ASN A 270 -1.47 -26.56 -6.08
N ASN A 271 -1.90 -26.59 -7.33
CA ASN A 271 -3.18 -27.19 -7.67
C ASN A 271 -3.17 -28.68 -7.32
N THR A 272 -4.17 -29.14 -6.59
CA THR A 272 -4.31 -30.51 -6.10
C THR A 272 -5.35 -31.31 -6.87
N ASP A 273 -6.07 -30.65 -7.79
CA ASP A 273 -7.07 -31.22 -8.68
C ASP A 273 -6.87 -30.73 -10.12
N ASP A 274 -7.77 -31.08 -11.03
CA ASP A 274 -7.71 -30.65 -12.43
C ASP A 274 -8.46 -29.31 -12.68
N ASN A 275 -8.99 -28.68 -11.62
CA ASN A 275 -9.80 -27.48 -11.74
C ASN A 275 -8.95 -26.22 -11.57
N LEU A 276 -9.26 -25.21 -12.36
CA LEU A 276 -8.65 -23.89 -12.27
C LEU A 276 -9.70 -22.83 -11.93
N MET A 277 -9.24 -21.78 -11.28
CA MET A 277 -10.05 -20.58 -11.02
C MET A 277 -9.96 -19.66 -12.23
N TYR A 278 -11.11 -19.19 -12.72
CA TYR A 278 -11.20 -18.20 -13.79
C TYR A 278 -11.75 -16.90 -13.23
N MET A 279 -11.18 -15.77 -13.63
CA MET A 279 -11.60 -14.44 -13.19
C MET A 279 -11.62 -13.47 -14.37
N GLY A 280 -12.65 -12.63 -14.41
CA GLY A 280 -12.77 -11.49 -15.32
C GLY A 280 -13.20 -10.23 -14.60
N ARG A 281 -12.67 -9.07 -15.02
CA ARG A 281 -13.04 -7.74 -14.50
C ARG A 281 -12.99 -6.70 -15.61
N LEU A 282 -14.01 -5.83 -15.64
CA LEU A 282 -14.04 -4.62 -16.46
C LEU A 282 -14.28 -3.41 -15.55
N GLN A 283 -13.50 -2.36 -15.72
CA GLN A 283 -13.66 -1.09 -15.00
C GLN A 283 -13.75 0.05 -16.01
N TRP A 284 -14.88 0.73 -16.02
CA TRP A 284 -15.12 1.92 -16.81
C TRP A 284 -14.88 3.19 -16.00
N ASN A 285 -13.94 4.01 -16.42
CA ASN A 285 -13.61 5.31 -15.86
C ASN A 285 -14.47 6.38 -16.57
N PHE A 286 -15.76 6.45 -16.20
CA PHE A 286 -16.82 7.15 -16.95
C PHE A 286 -16.65 8.67 -17.08
N LEU A 287 -15.69 9.25 -16.34
CA LEU A 287 -15.31 10.67 -16.48
C LEU A 287 -14.03 10.87 -17.31
N GLY A 288 -13.57 9.82 -18.01
CA GLY A 288 -12.40 9.86 -18.87
C GLY A 288 -11.09 10.13 -18.10
N ARG A 289 -10.99 9.68 -16.88
CA ARG A 289 -9.78 9.78 -16.05
C ARG A 289 -9.64 8.53 -15.20
N ASP A 290 -8.46 7.95 -15.22
CA ASP A 290 -8.18 6.74 -14.46
C ASP A 290 -8.35 6.95 -12.95
N LEU A 291 -9.07 6.05 -12.32
CA LEU A 291 -9.22 6.00 -10.87
C LEU A 291 -8.52 4.79 -10.29
N SER A 292 -7.41 5.04 -9.60
CA SER A 292 -6.67 4.00 -8.87
C SER A 292 -7.54 3.34 -7.80
N PHE A 293 -7.09 2.17 -7.29
CA PHE A 293 -7.78 1.46 -6.20
C PHE A 293 -7.66 2.14 -4.82
N ARG A 294 -6.88 3.21 -4.68
CA ARG A 294 -6.71 3.94 -3.41
C ARG A 294 -8.03 4.47 -2.88
N GLN A 295 -8.26 4.27 -1.58
CA GLN A 295 -9.54 4.63 -0.94
C GLN A 295 -9.63 6.12 -0.65
N THR A 296 -8.61 6.74 -0.03
CA THR A 296 -8.65 8.15 0.38
C THR A 296 -8.25 9.09 -0.76
N ASP A 297 -8.69 10.35 -0.69
CA ASP A 297 -8.29 11.41 -1.62
C ASP A 297 -7.22 12.34 -1.01
N VAL A 298 -6.23 11.76 -0.34
CA VAL A 298 -5.11 12.50 0.27
C VAL A 298 -4.26 13.27 -0.74
N GLU A 299 -4.30 12.88 -2.03
CA GLU A 299 -3.60 13.55 -3.13
C GLU A 299 -4.38 14.75 -3.68
N TYR A 300 -5.60 15.01 -3.20
CA TYR A 300 -6.48 16.09 -3.60
C TYR A 300 -6.78 16.10 -5.10
N THR A 301 -7.66 15.23 -5.52
CA THR A 301 -8.11 15.12 -6.92
C THR A 301 -8.85 16.40 -7.34
N ASP A 302 -8.25 17.23 -8.18
CA ASP A 302 -8.75 18.56 -8.57
C ASP A 302 -9.96 18.53 -9.51
N ARG A 303 -10.17 17.40 -10.21
CA ARG A 303 -11.27 17.16 -11.14
C ARG A 303 -12.09 15.94 -10.72
N PRO A 304 -13.42 15.98 -10.86
CA PRO A 304 -14.24 14.80 -10.56
C PRO A 304 -13.72 13.57 -11.31
N THR A 305 -13.41 12.50 -10.59
CA THR A 305 -12.89 11.25 -11.14
C THR A 305 -13.71 10.10 -10.58
N GLY A 306 -14.21 9.23 -11.44
CA GLY A 306 -15.10 8.16 -11.01
C GLY A 306 -15.01 6.92 -11.89
N SER A 307 -15.27 5.77 -11.29
CA SER A 307 -15.29 4.48 -11.98
C SER A 307 -16.47 3.61 -11.56
N LEU A 308 -16.96 2.83 -12.51
CA LEU A 308 -17.86 1.70 -12.34
C LEU A 308 -17.11 0.43 -12.74
N ALA A 309 -17.27 -0.64 -11.99
CA ALA A 309 -16.69 -1.92 -12.37
C ALA A 309 -17.64 -3.08 -12.11
N ILE A 310 -17.46 -4.13 -12.90
CA ILE A 310 -18.04 -5.44 -12.69
C ILE A 310 -16.94 -6.48 -12.79
N ALA A 311 -16.94 -7.43 -11.87
CA ALA A 311 -16.01 -8.55 -11.91
C ALA A 311 -16.70 -9.84 -11.48
N GLY A 312 -16.18 -10.96 -11.93
CA GLY A 312 -16.65 -12.27 -11.52
C GLY A 312 -15.52 -13.30 -11.52
N ALA A 313 -15.73 -14.34 -10.73
CA ALA A 313 -14.85 -15.49 -10.68
C ALA A 313 -15.62 -16.78 -10.49
N THR A 314 -15.07 -17.89 -11.01
CA THR A 314 -15.59 -19.24 -10.82
C THR A 314 -14.47 -20.20 -10.49
N HIS A 315 -14.74 -21.18 -9.63
CA HIS A 315 -13.81 -22.20 -9.21
C HIS A 315 -14.54 -23.42 -8.66
N THR A 316 -14.01 -24.60 -8.92
CA THR A 316 -14.42 -25.83 -8.25
C THR A 316 -13.26 -26.36 -7.44
N GLY A 317 -13.44 -26.65 -6.15
CA GLY A 317 -12.35 -27.06 -5.26
C GLY A 317 -12.82 -27.35 -3.84
N SER A 318 -11.89 -27.46 -2.90
CA SER A 318 -12.16 -27.75 -1.49
C SER A 318 -12.44 -26.50 -0.64
N CYS A 319 -12.27 -25.28 -1.22
CA CYS A 319 -12.31 -24.01 -0.50
C CYS A 319 -13.56 -23.22 -0.82
N THR A 320 -14.21 -22.65 0.20
CA THR A 320 -15.35 -21.72 0.01
C THR A 320 -14.96 -20.26 0.18
N ARG A 321 -13.76 -19.95 0.69
CA ARG A 321 -13.22 -18.59 0.84
C ARG A 321 -11.70 -18.56 0.70
N TRP A 322 -11.17 -17.37 0.39
CA TRP A 322 -9.72 -17.12 0.30
C TRP A 322 -9.36 -15.87 1.09
N SER A 323 -8.46 -16.01 2.05
CA SER A 323 -7.99 -14.92 2.90
C SER A 323 -6.47 -14.78 2.84
N SER A 324 -5.90 -13.88 3.63
CA SER A 324 -4.44 -13.74 3.73
C SER A 324 -3.73 -14.97 4.31
N SER A 325 -4.44 -15.84 4.99
CA SER A 325 -3.93 -17.15 5.45
C SER A 325 -4.01 -18.24 4.38
N GLY A 326 -4.68 -17.98 3.26
CA GLY A 326 -4.85 -18.95 2.16
C GLY A 326 -6.29 -19.40 1.98
N CYS A 327 -6.47 -20.61 1.45
CA CYS A 327 -7.72 -21.34 1.35
C CYS A 327 -8.33 -21.59 2.72
N GLY A 328 -9.64 -21.58 2.80
CA GLY A 328 -10.41 -21.90 3.99
C GLY A 328 -11.89 -22.05 3.67
N ASN A 329 -12.69 -22.41 4.65
CA ASN A 329 -14.13 -22.51 4.47
C ASN A 329 -14.87 -21.54 5.39
N LEU A 330 -16.04 -21.14 4.93
CA LEU A 330 -17.01 -20.37 5.70
C LEU A 330 -17.62 -21.29 6.78
N ASP A 331 -18.15 -20.69 7.80
CA ASP A 331 -18.86 -21.43 8.85
C ASP A 331 -20.00 -22.26 8.22
N GLY A 332 -20.24 -23.46 8.71
CA GLY A 332 -21.22 -24.41 8.18
C GLY A 332 -20.75 -25.28 7.01
N PHE A 333 -19.59 -25.03 6.43
CA PHE A 333 -18.98 -25.87 5.39
C PHE A 333 -17.88 -26.76 5.99
N ALA A 334 -17.66 -27.95 5.41
CA ALA A 334 -16.58 -28.82 5.83
C ALA A 334 -15.23 -28.10 5.75
N SER A 335 -14.33 -28.33 6.72
CA SER A 335 -12.97 -27.75 6.64
C SER A 335 -12.25 -28.24 5.37
N PRO A 336 -11.28 -27.48 4.83
CA PRO A 336 -10.57 -27.92 3.61
C PRO A 336 -9.89 -29.28 3.73
N ALA A 337 -9.45 -29.64 4.95
CA ALA A 337 -8.86 -30.96 5.21
C ALA A 337 -9.87 -32.12 5.16
N ASN A 338 -11.16 -31.84 5.33
CA ASN A 338 -12.24 -32.80 5.35
C ASN A 338 -13.11 -32.75 4.09
N ALA A 339 -12.98 -31.70 3.29
CA ALA A 339 -13.67 -31.54 2.02
C ALA A 339 -13.00 -32.38 0.92
N ALA A 340 -13.80 -32.91 -0.01
CA ALA A 340 -13.25 -33.47 -1.24
C ALA A 340 -12.58 -32.37 -2.11
N ALA A 341 -11.63 -32.74 -2.93
CA ALA A 341 -10.86 -31.79 -3.76
C ALA A 341 -11.75 -30.93 -4.68
N ASP A 342 -12.89 -31.47 -5.13
CA ASP A 342 -13.86 -30.86 -6.03
C ASP A 342 -15.25 -30.63 -5.39
N GLN A 343 -15.30 -30.57 -4.05
CA GLN A 343 -16.58 -30.55 -3.31
C GLN A 343 -17.40 -29.29 -3.59
N TYR A 344 -16.79 -28.12 -3.71
CA TYR A 344 -17.52 -26.85 -3.78
C TYR A 344 -17.35 -26.19 -5.17
N ASP A 345 -18.49 -26.10 -5.89
CA ASP A 345 -18.58 -25.33 -7.13
C ASP A 345 -19.03 -23.90 -6.78
N ILE A 346 -18.17 -22.93 -7.06
CA ILE A 346 -18.32 -21.53 -6.65
C ILE A 346 -18.45 -20.64 -7.88
N SER A 347 -19.40 -19.74 -7.83
CA SER A 347 -19.47 -18.58 -8.71
C SER A 347 -19.76 -17.32 -7.91
N GLN A 348 -19.02 -16.25 -8.19
CA GLN A 348 -19.23 -14.97 -7.52
C GLN A 348 -19.09 -13.80 -8.48
N VAL A 349 -19.82 -12.74 -8.15
CA VAL A 349 -19.87 -11.50 -8.92
C VAL A 349 -19.79 -10.33 -7.95
N VAL A 350 -19.10 -9.26 -8.35
CA VAL A 350 -19.06 -7.98 -7.64
C VAL A 350 -19.33 -6.84 -8.60
N GLN A 351 -20.14 -5.89 -8.16
CA GLN A 351 -20.33 -4.59 -8.77
C GLN A 351 -19.67 -3.53 -7.87
N GLU A 352 -18.97 -2.58 -8.46
CA GLU A 352 -18.26 -1.54 -7.74
C GLU A 352 -18.56 -0.15 -8.30
N PHE A 353 -18.51 0.82 -7.40
CA PHE A 353 -18.48 2.24 -7.71
C PHE A 353 -17.36 2.90 -6.87
N ALA A 354 -16.65 3.86 -7.46
CA ALA A 354 -15.74 4.72 -6.73
C ALA A 354 -15.70 6.12 -7.33
N PHE A 355 -15.50 7.11 -6.48
CA PHE A 355 -15.47 8.51 -6.86
C PHE A 355 -14.53 9.32 -5.96
N LYS A 356 -13.82 10.30 -6.56
CA LYS A 356 -12.96 11.26 -5.84
C LYS A 356 -13.10 12.66 -6.42
N TYR A 357 -13.09 13.63 -5.52
CA TYR A 357 -13.09 15.03 -5.89
C TYR A 357 -12.74 15.94 -4.71
N ARG A 358 -11.70 16.74 -4.82
CA ARG A 358 -11.29 17.81 -3.88
C ARG A 358 -11.29 17.37 -2.42
N GLY A 359 -10.58 16.29 -2.12
CA GLY A 359 -10.48 15.72 -0.79
C GLY A 359 -11.67 14.87 -0.35
N PHE A 360 -12.71 14.73 -1.17
CA PHE A 360 -13.79 13.79 -0.97
C PHE A 360 -13.48 12.47 -1.68
N SER A 361 -13.72 11.37 -1.00
CA SER A 361 -13.65 10.02 -1.55
C SER A 361 -14.88 9.21 -1.17
N ALA A 362 -15.38 8.43 -2.10
CA ALA A 362 -16.46 7.47 -1.85
C ALA A 362 -16.21 6.20 -2.64
N GLN A 363 -16.55 5.06 -2.08
CA GLN A 363 -16.57 3.78 -2.78
C GLN A 363 -17.59 2.82 -2.20
N GLN A 364 -17.99 1.85 -3.02
CA GLN A 364 -18.97 0.84 -2.70
C GLN A 364 -18.65 -0.44 -3.47
N GLU A 365 -18.92 -1.58 -2.83
CA GLU A 365 -18.93 -2.91 -3.46
C GLU A 365 -20.21 -3.63 -3.06
N LEU A 366 -20.87 -4.29 -4.03
CA LEU A 366 -21.98 -5.22 -3.81
C LEU A 366 -21.60 -6.56 -4.37
N HIS A 367 -21.69 -7.58 -3.53
CA HIS A 367 -21.27 -8.94 -3.84
C HIS A 367 -22.44 -9.92 -3.83
N ARG A 368 -22.35 -10.91 -4.71
CA ARG A 368 -23.17 -12.10 -4.69
C ARG A 368 -22.29 -13.32 -4.94
N LYS A 369 -22.43 -14.34 -4.10
CA LYS A 369 -21.67 -15.58 -4.18
C LYS A 369 -22.61 -16.77 -4.08
N ARG A 370 -22.42 -17.73 -4.96
CA ARG A 370 -23.12 -19.01 -4.94
C ARG A 370 -22.11 -20.11 -4.69
N ILE A 371 -22.47 -21.03 -3.81
CA ILE A 371 -21.71 -22.21 -3.47
C ILE A 371 -22.62 -23.40 -3.65
N LYS A 372 -22.23 -24.35 -4.47
CA LYS A 372 -22.92 -25.64 -4.61
C LYS A 372 -22.02 -26.73 -4.08
N ASP A 373 -22.48 -27.44 -3.05
CA ASP A 373 -21.85 -28.67 -2.61
C ASP A 373 -22.17 -29.79 -3.61
N THR A 374 -21.18 -30.30 -4.30
CA THR A 374 -21.33 -31.32 -5.35
C THR A 374 -21.66 -32.68 -4.78
N THR A 375 -21.31 -32.96 -3.51
CA THR A 375 -21.54 -34.23 -2.82
C THR A 375 -22.98 -34.36 -2.31
N THR A 376 -23.56 -33.25 -1.84
CA THR A 376 -24.94 -33.22 -1.31
C THR A 376 -25.93 -32.62 -2.29
N GLY A 377 -25.47 -31.87 -3.29
CA GLY A 377 -26.30 -31.14 -4.22
C GLY A 377 -26.89 -29.83 -3.65
N VAL A 378 -26.63 -29.50 -2.39
CA VAL A 378 -27.12 -28.30 -1.71
C VAL A 378 -26.52 -27.04 -2.32
N ARG A 379 -27.30 -25.98 -2.43
CA ARG A 379 -26.88 -24.69 -2.97
C ARG A 379 -27.09 -23.61 -1.93
N SER A 380 -26.07 -22.80 -1.72
CA SER A 380 -26.09 -21.60 -0.88
C SER A 380 -25.92 -20.36 -1.72
N GLU A 381 -26.62 -19.30 -1.38
CA GLU A 381 -26.43 -18.00 -1.93
C GLU A 381 -26.13 -16.99 -0.84
N LEU A 382 -25.04 -16.26 -0.99
CA LEU A 382 -24.57 -15.26 -0.05
C LEU A 382 -24.59 -13.90 -0.74
N THR A 383 -25.03 -12.90 -0.01
CA THR A 383 -24.97 -11.50 -0.45
C THR A 383 -24.26 -10.64 0.60
N GLY A 384 -23.70 -9.53 0.16
CA GLY A 384 -23.06 -8.60 1.06
C GLY A 384 -22.42 -7.45 0.32
N GLY A 385 -21.90 -6.52 1.09
CA GLY A 385 -21.26 -5.36 0.50
C GLY A 385 -20.90 -4.31 1.53
N TYR A 386 -20.38 -3.20 1.02
CA TYR A 386 -20.15 -2.02 1.85
C TYR A 386 -20.29 -0.74 1.02
N VAL A 387 -20.53 0.35 1.73
CA VAL A 387 -20.37 1.71 1.26
C VAL A 387 -19.52 2.47 2.26
N GLN A 388 -18.56 3.26 1.76
CA GLN A 388 -17.75 4.13 2.59
C GLN A 388 -17.50 5.48 1.91
N ALA A 389 -17.29 6.49 2.73
CA ALA A 389 -16.90 7.82 2.29
C ALA A 389 -15.94 8.46 3.30
N GLY A 390 -15.08 9.35 2.81
CA GLY A 390 -14.18 10.16 3.62
C GLY A 390 -14.02 11.55 3.05
N TYR A 391 -13.68 12.50 3.93
CA TYR A 391 -13.47 13.89 3.52
C TYR A 391 -12.44 14.61 4.38
N PHE A 392 -11.62 15.42 3.72
CA PHE A 392 -10.70 16.38 4.35
C PHE A 392 -11.41 17.69 4.57
N PHE A 393 -12.02 17.86 5.74
CA PHE A 393 -12.87 19.02 6.09
C PHE A 393 -12.15 20.35 6.08
N HIS A 394 -10.81 20.37 6.11
CA HIS A 394 -10.03 21.61 5.94
C HIS A 394 -10.39 22.36 4.65
N ASN A 395 -10.77 21.65 3.61
CA ASN A 395 -11.17 22.24 2.33
C ASN A 395 -12.45 23.11 2.42
N MET A 396 -13.31 22.83 3.41
CA MET A 396 -14.51 23.64 3.70
C MET A 396 -14.31 24.56 4.91
N PHE A 397 -13.57 24.08 5.91
CA PHE A 397 -13.38 24.74 7.19
C PHE A 397 -11.90 24.87 7.50
N PRO A 398 -11.23 25.99 7.17
CA PRO A 398 -9.78 26.16 7.38
C PRO A 398 -9.30 26.01 8.83
N ALA A 399 -10.20 26.05 9.80
CA ALA A 399 -9.89 25.79 11.21
C ALA A 399 -9.63 24.29 11.50
N VAL A 400 -10.10 23.37 10.63
CA VAL A 400 -9.80 21.94 10.72
C VAL A 400 -8.38 21.71 10.22
N PRO A 401 -7.56 20.89 10.90
CA PRO A 401 -6.21 20.59 10.44
C PRO A 401 -6.20 19.92 9.04
N GLN A 402 -5.31 20.38 8.16
CA GLN A 402 -5.20 19.89 6.79
C GLN A 402 -4.97 18.37 6.69
N PRO A 403 -4.14 17.74 7.55
CA PRO A 403 -3.87 16.30 7.44
C PRO A 403 -5.00 15.40 7.98
N LEU A 404 -6.10 15.96 8.47
CA LEU A 404 -7.19 15.21 9.07
C LEU A 404 -8.26 14.83 8.04
N GLU A 405 -8.46 13.52 7.83
CA GLU A 405 -9.62 12.95 7.14
C GLU A 405 -10.58 12.32 8.16
N LEU A 406 -11.87 12.56 8.01
CA LEU A 406 -12.92 11.82 8.70
C LEU A 406 -13.62 10.91 7.71
N ALA A 407 -13.93 9.68 8.13
CA ALA A 407 -14.53 8.66 7.28
C ALA A 407 -15.64 7.89 7.98
N VAL A 408 -16.56 7.36 7.20
CA VAL A 408 -17.64 6.48 7.65
C VAL A 408 -17.78 5.30 6.70
N ARG A 409 -18.07 4.11 7.24
CA ARG A 409 -18.37 2.89 6.50
C ARG A 409 -19.57 2.19 7.11
N TYR A 410 -20.47 1.72 6.24
CA TYR A 410 -21.45 0.70 6.56
C TYR A 410 -21.20 -0.53 5.71
N ALA A 411 -21.22 -1.70 6.31
CA ALA A 411 -21.08 -2.98 5.62
C ALA A 411 -22.08 -4.00 6.17
N TYR A 412 -22.51 -4.90 5.31
CA TYR A 412 -23.38 -6.01 5.68
C TYR A 412 -22.93 -7.31 5.00
N VAL A 413 -23.28 -8.43 5.60
CA VAL A 413 -23.11 -9.78 5.06
C VAL A 413 -24.32 -10.59 5.46
N ASP A 414 -24.99 -11.16 4.47
CA ASP A 414 -26.04 -12.15 4.61
C ASP A 414 -25.47 -13.49 4.14
N GLU A 415 -25.30 -14.43 5.09
CA GLU A 415 -24.57 -15.68 4.92
C GLU A 415 -25.44 -16.85 5.38
N PRO A 416 -26.35 -17.36 4.53
CA PRO A 416 -27.13 -18.53 4.84
C PRO A 416 -26.24 -19.77 4.94
N ASN A 417 -26.49 -20.59 5.94
CA ASN A 417 -25.90 -21.92 6.00
C ASN A 417 -26.72 -22.92 5.18
N ALA A 418 -26.16 -23.36 4.09
CA ALA A 418 -26.84 -24.25 3.19
C ALA A 418 -26.65 -25.73 3.47
N SER A 419 -25.54 -26.13 4.08
CA SER A 419 -25.24 -27.55 4.21
C SER A 419 -26.09 -28.23 5.26
N ASN A 420 -26.51 -27.53 6.31
CA ASN A 420 -27.22 -28.11 7.43
C ASN A 420 -28.45 -27.34 7.90
N LEU A 421 -28.71 -26.14 7.36
CA LEU A 421 -29.72 -25.21 7.88
C LEU A 421 -29.53 -24.87 9.38
N ILE A 422 -28.27 -24.87 9.86
CA ILE A 422 -27.96 -24.65 11.27
C ILE A 422 -27.70 -23.18 11.57
N PHE A 423 -27.31 -22.37 10.57
CA PHE A 423 -27.20 -20.93 10.72
C PHE A 423 -27.85 -20.21 9.56
N GLU A 424 -28.45 -19.10 9.86
CA GLU A 424 -28.90 -18.08 8.93
C GLU A 424 -28.50 -16.77 9.58
N ASN A 425 -27.28 -16.28 9.23
CA ASN A 425 -26.70 -15.16 9.94
C ASN A 425 -26.61 -13.93 9.06
N GLU A 426 -27.03 -12.82 9.63
CA GLU A 426 -26.82 -11.48 9.10
C GLU A 426 -25.81 -10.74 10.00
N ARG A 427 -24.85 -10.09 9.38
CA ARG A 427 -23.85 -9.29 10.09
C ARG A 427 -23.82 -7.88 9.54
N GLU A 428 -23.78 -6.92 10.45
CA GLU A 428 -23.68 -5.51 10.11
C GLU A 428 -22.44 -4.89 10.77
N GLU A 429 -21.85 -3.93 10.08
CA GLU A 429 -20.75 -3.11 10.58
C GLU A 429 -21.04 -1.64 10.28
N LEU A 430 -21.07 -0.80 11.32
CA LEU A 430 -21.00 0.65 11.19
C LEU A 430 -19.67 1.12 11.80
N THR A 431 -18.79 1.69 10.98
CA THR A 431 -17.48 2.18 11.42
C THR A 431 -17.33 3.66 11.12
N ILE A 432 -16.89 4.42 12.11
CA ILE A 432 -16.39 5.79 11.95
C ILE A 432 -14.89 5.81 12.14
N GLY A 433 -14.17 6.62 11.34
CA GLY A 433 -12.72 6.67 11.34
C GLY A 433 -12.18 8.09 11.25
N ALA A 434 -10.99 8.28 11.81
CA ALA A 434 -10.20 9.49 11.67
C ALA A 434 -8.78 9.11 11.25
N ASN A 435 -8.31 9.70 10.17
CA ASN A 435 -6.95 9.52 9.65
C ASN A 435 -6.17 10.82 9.81
N TRP A 436 -4.95 10.71 10.32
CA TRP A 436 -4.00 11.81 10.36
C TRP A 436 -2.77 11.47 9.50
N PHE A 437 -2.59 12.19 8.40
CA PHE A 437 -1.53 11.97 7.44
C PHE A 437 -0.33 12.88 7.72
N PHE A 438 0.76 12.32 8.24
CA PHE A 438 2.03 13.05 8.42
C PHE A 438 2.78 13.21 7.10
N ASN A 439 2.79 12.16 6.27
CA ASN A 439 3.43 12.13 4.96
C ASN A 439 2.64 11.21 4.02
N GLY A 440 1.42 11.65 3.63
CA GLY A 440 0.52 10.83 2.85
C GLY A 440 0.34 9.44 3.47
N HIS A 441 0.33 8.41 2.63
CA HIS A 441 0.24 7.02 3.11
C HIS A 441 1.56 6.44 3.65
N ASN A 442 2.68 7.18 3.55
CA ASN A 442 3.97 6.69 4.06
C ASN A 442 4.07 6.81 5.58
N SER A 443 3.37 7.78 6.18
CA SER A 443 3.25 7.89 7.62
C SER A 443 1.88 8.44 7.99
N LYS A 444 1.02 7.60 8.58
CA LYS A 444 -0.32 7.98 9.03
C LYS A 444 -0.73 7.29 10.30
N LEU A 445 -1.56 7.97 11.10
CA LEU A 445 -2.32 7.39 12.19
C LEU A 445 -3.76 7.18 11.74
N THR A 446 -4.34 6.05 12.08
CA THR A 446 -5.75 5.74 11.85
C THR A 446 -6.37 5.33 13.19
N LEU A 447 -7.44 6.00 13.57
CA LEU A 447 -8.31 5.63 14.68
C LEU A 447 -9.66 5.23 14.07
N ASP A 448 -10.21 4.07 14.43
CA ASP A 448 -11.58 3.72 14.06
C ASP A 448 -12.35 3.13 15.25
N TYR A 449 -13.64 3.41 15.25
CA TYR A 449 -14.61 2.84 16.16
C TYR A 449 -15.70 2.16 15.36
N SER A 450 -15.92 0.87 15.63
CA SER A 450 -16.89 0.04 14.92
C SER A 450 -17.97 -0.44 15.87
N ARG A 451 -19.22 -0.34 15.45
CA ARG A 451 -20.33 -1.09 16.03
C ARG A 451 -20.66 -2.24 15.09
N LEU A 452 -20.68 -3.44 15.64
CA LEU A 452 -20.88 -4.71 14.94
C LEU A 452 -22.13 -5.36 15.48
N LYS A 453 -22.91 -5.99 14.60
CA LYS A 453 -24.08 -6.77 14.97
C LYS A 453 -24.04 -8.13 14.29
N LEU A 454 -24.57 -9.11 14.98
CA LEU A 454 -24.82 -10.47 14.50
C LEU A 454 -26.25 -10.83 14.84
N ASP A 455 -27.04 -11.14 13.85
CA ASP A 455 -28.36 -11.75 13.97
C ASP A 455 -28.29 -13.15 13.36
N ASP A 456 -28.65 -14.17 14.13
CA ASP A 456 -28.81 -15.54 13.66
C ASP A 456 -30.20 -16.03 14.05
N ALA A 457 -31.09 -16.03 13.08
CA ALA A 457 -32.51 -16.35 13.27
C ALA A 457 -32.74 -17.82 13.70
N LEU A 458 -31.85 -18.74 13.31
CA LEU A 458 -31.97 -20.16 13.61
C LEU A 458 -31.48 -20.47 15.02
N LEU A 459 -30.43 -19.78 15.48
CA LEU A 459 -29.90 -19.91 16.84
C LEU A 459 -30.59 -18.97 17.83
N GLY A 460 -31.39 -18.02 17.35
CA GLY A 460 -32.01 -16.97 18.17
C GLY A 460 -30.98 -16.03 18.82
N LEU A 461 -29.89 -15.78 18.13
CA LEU A 461 -28.82 -14.86 18.57
C LEU A 461 -29.07 -13.47 18.01
N ASP A 462 -29.07 -12.46 18.87
CA ASP A 462 -29.02 -11.03 18.53
C ASP A 462 -27.93 -10.40 19.38
N GLU A 463 -26.73 -10.30 18.83
CA GLU A 463 -25.57 -9.83 19.56
C GLU A 463 -25.00 -8.55 18.93
N SER A 464 -24.42 -7.70 19.77
CA SER A 464 -23.72 -6.51 19.32
C SER A 464 -22.41 -6.30 20.07
N GLU A 465 -21.42 -5.80 19.37
CA GLU A 465 -20.09 -5.51 19.89
C GLU A 465 -19.61 -4.15 19.42
N ASN A 466 -18.89 -3.47 20.31
CA ASN A 466 -18.19 -2.24 19.98
C ASN A 466 -16.68 -2.48 19.98
N ARG A 467 -15.99 -1.98 18.97
CA ARG A 467 -14.54 -2.17 18.83
C ARG A 467 -13.84 -0.86 18.58
N LEU A 468 -12.78 -0.61 19.34
CA LEU A 468 -11.86 0.50 19.15
C LEU A 468 -10.53 0.00 18.58
N ARG A 469 -10.02 0.64 17.53
CA ARG A 469 -8.70 0.34 16.98
C ARG A 469 -7.93 1.62 16.72
N PHE A 470 -6.65 1.55 17.00
CA PHE A 470 -5.69 2.59 16.70
C PHE A 470 -4.49 1.98 15.98
N GLN A 471 -4.07 2.55 14.86
CA GLN A 471 -2.96 2.03 14.06
C GLN A 471 -2.06 3.13 13.56
N TRP A 472 -0.76 2.91 13.70
CA TRP A 472 0.27 3.71 13.04
C TRP A 472 0.86 2.91 11.89
N ASP A 473 0.75 3.46 10.68
CA ASP A 473 1.38 2.97 9.46
C ASP A 473 2.62 3.80 9.15
N VAL A 474 3.75 3.15 8.92
CA VAL A 474 4.98 3.80 8.50
C VAL A 474 5.68 2.98 7.41
N SER A 475 6.15 3.69 6.37
CA SER A 475 6.88 3.12 5.22
C SER A 475 8.13 3.95 4.96
N PHE A 476 9.26 3.26 4.75
CA PHE A 476 10.57 3.83 4.50
C PHE A 476 11.12 3.35 3.17
#